data_e0fda8b200de7aac6aa4cf2efeb65cba
#
_entry.id   e0fda8b200de7aac6aa4cf2efeb65cba
#
_cell.length_a   1.000
_cell.length_b   1.000
_cell.length_c   1.000
_cell.angle_alpha   90.00
_cell.angle_beta   90.00
_cell.angle_gamma   90.00
#
_symmetry.space_group_name_H-M   'P 1'
#
loop_
_entity.id
_entity.type
_entity.pdbx_description
1 polymer ?
#
loop_
_entity_poly.entity_id
_entity_poly.type
_entity_poly.pdbx_seq_one_letter_code
_entity_poly.pdbx_strand_id
1 'polypeptide(L)'
;MNRPLVLLCSPHPNGVSDTVAALFAQGMADAGQQPRLLPLRDYAFAPCTNCGGCTAPPHRCTQDKDGDHAEAILQHILAAPLVLLASPIYFYSLPAHFKALIDRSQRFWAGQTHGAGHPGRPHTQIKPVLAALCAGRSHGDKLFAGALLTLKYFLAPLNACIRENRLLRGLETTQDLLERPAVCGALRSWGHDWGSRLAARQQAGAAADQTAPNTSRPDATHQAPLLPDATTGQTRPPFR
;
A
#
# COMPACT_ATOMS: atom_id res chain seq x y z
N MET A 1 1.48 -12.58 13.34
CA MET A 1 1.28 -11.11 13.38
C MET A 1 1.37 -10.54 11.98
N ASN A 2 0.44 -9.67 11.57
CA ASN A 2 0.47 -9.06 10.24
C ASN A 2 1.64 -8.05 10.14
N ARG A 3 2.48 -8.22 9.10
CA ARG A 3 3.65 -7.35 8.85
C ARG A 3 3.22 -6.02 8.24
N PRO A 4 3.95 -4.91 8.48
CA PRO A 4 3.79 -3.69 7.70
C PRO A 4 4.02 -3.95 6.21
N LEU A 5 3.34 -3.20 5.35
CA LEU A 5 3.45 -3.33 3.90
C LEU A 5 4.08 -2.09 3.28
N VAL A 6 5.06 -2.29 2.43
CA VAL A 6 5.64 -1.26 1.56
C VAL A 6 5.28 -1.62 0.12
N LEU A 7 4.34 -0.90 -0.46
CA LEU A 7 3.89 -1.09 -1.83
C LEU A 7 4.75 -0.25 -2.77
N LEU A 8 5.51 -0.93 -3.66
CA LEU A 8 6.35 -0.31 -4.67
C LEU A 8 5.53 -0.11 -5.95
N CYS A 9 5.06 1.12 -6.16
CA CYS A 9 4.10 1.43 -7.22
C CYS A 9 4.75 1.83 -8.56
N SER A 10 6.09 1.89 -8.61
CA SER A 10 6.84 2.20 -9.83
C SER A 10 6.81 1.02 -10.82
N PRO A 11 6.55 1.28 -12.12
CA PRO A 11 6.74 0.26 -13.16
C PRO A 11 8.22 -0.02 -13.43
N HIS A 12 9.11 0.89 -13.02
CA HIS A 12 10.55 0.78 -13.25
C HIS A 12 11.25 0.25 -11.98
N PRO A 13 11.98 -0.88 -12.06
CA PRO A 13 12.71 -1.43 -10.91
C PRO A 13 13.92 -0.55 -10.56
N ASN A 14 14.28 -0.56 -9.28
CA ASN A 14 15.46 0.13 -8.74
C ASN A 14 15.51 1.65 -9.02
N GLY A 15 14.36 2.26 -9.28
CA GLY A 15 14.26 3.71 -9.46
C GLY A 15 14.18 4.47 -8.13
N VAL A 16 13.97 5.78 -8.23
CA VAL A 16 13.88 6.70 -7.08
C VAL A 16 12.86 6.21 -6.04
N SER A 17 11.66 5.83 -6.46
CA SER A 17 10.61 5.39 -5.52
C SER A 17 10.97 4.11 -4.79
N ASP A 18 11.66 3.19 -5.45
CA ASP A 18 12.13 1.94 -4.83
C ASP A 18 13.23 2.24 -3.80
N THR A 19 14.14 3.18 -4.12
CA THR A 19 15.20 3.61 -3.19
C THR A 19 14.61 4.32 -1.96
N VAL A 20 13.61 5.18 -2.14
CA VAL A 20 12.88 5.82 -1.05
C VAL A 20 12.23 4.76 -0.14
N ALA A 21 11.58 3.77 -0.75
CA ALA A 21 10.95 2.66 -0.04
C ALA A 21 11.98 1.81 0.73
N ALA A 22 13.16 1.56 0.14
CA ALA A 22 14.24 0.81 0.78
C ALA A 22 14.80 1.55 2.00
N LEU A 23 15.04 2.86 1.91
CA LEU A 23 15.50 3.68 3.03
C LEU A 23 14.48 3.67 4.18
N PHE A 24 13.19 3.81 3.88
CA PHE A 24 12.13 3.70 4.87
C PHE A 24 12.11 2.30 5.51
N ALA A 25 12.19 1.24 4.71
CA ALA A 25 12.18 -0.14 5.20
C ALA A 25 13.39 -0.45 6.10
N GLN A 26 14.57 0.10 5.78
CA GLN A 26 15.74 0.02 6.65
C GLN A 26 15.48 0.67 8.01
N GLY A 27 14.91 1.87 8.03
CA GLY A 27 14.52 2.53 9.28
C GLY A 27 13.53 1.70 10.10
N MET A 28 12.54 1.08 9.46
CA MET A 28 11.63 0.17 10.15
C MET A 28 12.36 -1.05 10.73
N ALA A 29 13.33 -1.61 9.99
CA ALA A 29 14.14 -2.74 10.48
C ALA A 29 15.01 -2.34 11.68
N ASP A 30 15.56 -1.13 11.69
CA ASP A 30 16.30 -0.57 12.84
C ASP A 30 15.41 -0.47 14.11
N ALA A 31 14.09 -0.30 13.94
CA ALA A 31 13.09 -0.32 15.01
C ALA A 31 12.49 -1.71 15.28
N GLY A 32 13.11 -2.78 14.79
CA GLY A 32 12.67 -4.17 15.01
C GLY A 32 11.46 -4.60 14.19
N GLN A 33 11.03 -3.82 13.20
CA GLN A 33 9.92 -4.15 12.31
C GLN A 33 10.43 -4.65 10.96
N GLN A 34 9.87 -5.75 10.46
CA GLN A 34 10.24 -6.32 9.15
C GLN A 34 9.09 -6.09 8.15
N PRO A 35 9.06 -4.98 7.40
CA PRO A 35 8.02 -4.73 6.43
C PRO A 35 8.11 -5.72 5.26
N ARG A 36 6.95 -6.09 4.70
CA ARG A 36 6.88 -6.78 3.42
C ARG A 36 6.99 -5.74 2.30
N LEU A 37 7.97 -5.89 1.40
CA LEU A 37 8.06 -5.12 0.17
C LEU A 37 7.27 -5.85 -0.91
N LEU A 38 6.39 -5.14 -1.61
CA LEU A 38 5.54 -5.69 -2.65
C LEU A 38 5.64 -4.81 -3.90
N PRO A 39 6.44 -5.21 -4.91
CA PRO A 39 6.52 -4.48 -6.18
C PRO A 39 5.30 -4.79 -7.04
N LEU A 40 4.43 -3.81 -7.30
CA LEU A 40 3.22 -4.01 -8.12
C LEU A 40 3.52 -4.53 -9.52
N ARG A 41 4.64 -4.12 -10.09
CA ARG A 41 5.08 -4.50 -11.44
C ARG A 41 5.28 -6.00 -11.64
N ASP A 42 5.47 -6.75 -10.53
CA ASP A 42 5.74 -8.20 -10.59
C ASP A 42 4.44 -9.03 -10.61
N TYR A 43 3.30 -8.37 -10.43
CA TYR A 43 1.99 -9.02 -10.34
C TYR A 43 1.08 -8.58 -11.47
N ALA A 44 0.62 -9.55 -12.27
CA ALA A 44 -0.31 -9.30 -13.35
C ALA A 44 -1.74 -9.14 -12.82
N PHE A 45 -2.46 -8.16 -13.30
CA PHE A 45 -3.91 -8.00 -13.15
C PHE A 45 -4.46 -7.08 -14.23
N ALA A 46 -5.72 -7.32 -14.60
CA ALA A 46 -6.41 -6.50 -15.58
C ALA A 46 -6.99 -5.22 -14.93
N PRO A 47 -7.09 -4.10 -15.65
CA PRO A 47 -7.80 -2.91 -15.17
C PRO A 47 -9.29 -3.17 -14.99
N CYS A 48 -9.98 -2.35 -14.19
CA CYS A 48 -11.42 -2.41 -14.05
C CYS A 48 -12.10 -2.04 -15.38
N THR A 49 -13.04 -2.89 -15.83
CA THR A 49 -13.82 -2.67 -17.07
C THR A 49 -15.20 -2.06 -16.79
N ASN A 50 -15.49 -1.65 -15.55
CA ASN A 50 -16.79 -1.12 -15.13
C ASN A 50 -17.96 -2.06 -15.48
N CYS A 51 -17.78 -3.35 -15.36
CA CYS A 51 -18.79 -4.36 -15.71
C CYS A 51 -20.01 -4.41 -14.76
N GLY A 52 -19.98 -3.69 -13.65
CA GLY A 52 -21.06 -3.66 -12.65
C GLY A 52 -21.17 -4.91 -11.76
N GLY A 53 -20.40 -5.97 -12.00
CA GLY A 53 -20.54 -7.24 -11.28
C GLY A 53 -20.33 -7.17 -9.76
N CYS A 54 -19.62 -6.17 -9.27
CA CYS A 54 -19.41 -5.95 -7.84
C CYS A 54 -20.52 -5.13 -7.15
N THR A 55 -21.55 -4.66 -7.86
CA THR A 55 -22.64 -3.88 -7.28
C THR A 55 -23.62 -4.73 -6.45
N ALA A 56 -23.71 -6.02 -6.78
CA ALA A 56 -24.54 -6.98 -6.04
C ALA A 56 -23.70 -7.76 -4.99
N PRO A 57 -24.30 -8.18 -3.87
CA PRO A 57 -23.66 -9.11 -2.94
C PRO A 57 -23.19 -10.39 -3.64
N PRO A 58 -22.04 -10.95 -3.24
CA PRO A 58 -21.16 -10.59 -2.13
C PRO A 58 -20.12 -9.50 -2.44
N HIS A 59 -20.35 -8.61 -3.39
CA HIS A 59 -19.49 -7.48 -3.77
C HIS A 59 -18.07 -7.93 -4.17
N ARG A 60 -17.94 -8.98 -4.96
CA ARG A 60 -16.68 -9.49 -5.50
C ARG A 60 -16.42 -8.97 -6.90
N CYS A 61 -15.15 -8.84 -7.24
CA CYS A 61 -14.78 -8.49 -8.60
C CYS A 61 -14.89 -9.70 -9.52
N THR A 62 -15.58 -9.56 -10.67
CA THR A 62 -15.73 -10.65 -11.65
C THR A 62 -14.45 -10.96 -12.41
N GLN A 63 -13.45 -10.07 -12.31
CA GLN A 63 -12.13 -10.26 -12.91
C GLN A 63 -11.13 -10.93 -11.93
N ASP A 64 -11.55 -11.29 -10.74
CA ASP A 64 -10.78 -12.06 -9.79
C ASP A 64 -10.77 -13.54 -10.25
N LYS A 65 -9.84 -13.85 -11.14
CA LYS A 65 -9.66 -15.16 -11.79
C LYS A 65 -8.23 -15.64 -11.63
N ASP A 66 -7.97 -16.88 -12.00
CA ASP A 66 -6.63 -17.45 -11.97
C ASP A 66 -5.63 -16.57 -12.74
N GLY A 67 -4.53 -16.25 -12.08
CA GLY A 67 -3.49 -15.36 -12.60
C GLY A 67 -3.75 -13.87 -12.48
N ASP A 68 -4.93 -13.43 -11.95
CA ASP A 68 -5.18 -12.03 -11.58
C ASP A 68 -4.86 -11.81 -10.09
N HIS A 69 -3.93 -10.92 -9.79
CA HIS A 69 -3.44 -10.71 -8.43
C HIS A 69 -4.03 -9.46 -7.73
N ALA A 70 -4.94 -8.73 -8.36
CA ALA A 70 -5.46 -7.47 -7.80
C ALA A 70 -6.11 -7.68 -6.43
N GLU A 71 -6.96 -8.71 -6.29
CA GLU A 71 -7.64 -9.02 -5.04
C GLU A 71 -6.66 -9.39 -3.94
N ALA A 72 -5.69 -10.27 -4.23
CA ALA A 72 -4.67 -10.66 -3.27
C ALA A 72 -3.86 -9.46 -2.76
N ILE A 73 -3.48 -8.52 -3.65
CA ILE A 73 -2.78 -7.30 -3.27
C ILE A 73 -3.66 -6.41 -2.39
N LEU A 74 -4.93 -6.23 -2.73
CA LEU A 74 -5.88 -5.45 -1.92
C LEU A 74 -6.08 -6.09 -0.53
N GLN A 75 -6.12 -7.42 -0.44
CA GLN A 75 -6.17 -8.12 0.86
C GLN A 75 -4.89 -7.91 1.68
N HIS A 76 -3.69 -7.88 1.07
CA HIS A 76 -2.47 -7.51 1.78
C HIS A 76 -2.50 -6.06 2.30
N ILE A 77 -3.04 -5.13 1.50
CA ILE A 77 -3.26 -3.75 1.96
C ILE A 77 -4.23 -3.72 3.15
N LEU A 78 -5.32 -4.50 3.11
CA LEU A 78 -6.29 -4.57 4.20
C LEU A 78 -5.73 -5.21 5.46
N ALA A 79 -4.94 -6.26 5.34
CA ALA A 79 -4.40 -7.00 6.47
C ALA A 79 -3.25 -6.25 7.17
N ALA A 80 -2.47 -5.43 6.45
CA ALA A 80 -1.30 -4.75 7.00
C ALA A 80 -1.68 -3.75 8.10
N PRO A 81 -0.93 -3.69 9.23
CA PRO A 81 -1.17 -2.70 10.29
C PRO A 81 -0.74 -1.28 9.89
N LEU A 82 0.15 -1.17 8.94
CA LEU A 82 0.69 0.06 8.34
C LEU A 82 1.01 -0.20 6.88
N VAL A 83 0.71 0.75 6.01
CA VAL A 83 1.06 0.69 4.57
C VAL A 83 1.85 1.93 4.19
N LEU A 84 3.01 1.75 3.54
CA LEU A 84 3.66 2.81 2.77
C LEU A 84 3.34 2.61 1.28
N LEU A 85 2.86 3.65 0.62
CA LEU A 85 2.70 3.73 -0.82
C LEU A 85 3.87 4.54 -1.40
N ALA A 86 4.81 3.89 -2.07
CA ALA A 86 5.96 4.55 -2.71
C ALA A 86 5.73 4.61 -4.23
N SER A 87 5.52 5.81 -4.77
CA SER A 87 5.09 5.99 -6.16
C SER A 87 5.79 7.15 -6.85
N PRO A 88 6.19 7.00 -8.12
CA PRO A 88 6.52 8.15 -8.94
C PRO A 88 5.24 8.89 -9.34
N ILE A 89 5.40 10.14 -9.78
CA ILE A 89 4.34 10.95 -10.38
C ILE A 89 4.52 10.97 -11.90
N TYR A 90 3.52 10.49 -12.62
CA TYR A 90 3.42 10.56 -14.07
C TYR A 90 2.22 11.43 -14.47
N PHE A 91 2.45 12.48 -15.26
CA PHE A 91 1.39 13.39 -15.71
C PHE A 91 0.53 13.91 -14.55
N TYR A 92 1.15 14.36 -13.45
CA TYR A 92 0.48 14.84 -12.22
C TYR A 92 -0.36 13.80 -11.49
N SER A 93 -0.24 12.51 -11.83
CA SER A 93 -1.02 11.41 -11.29
C SER A 93 -0.15 10.20 -10.93
N LEU A 94 -0.78 9.10 -10.61
CA LEU A 94 -0.16 7.82 -10.30
C LEU A 94 0.11 7.01 -11.57
N PRO A 95 1.11 6.10 -11.59
CA PRO A 95 1.35 5.21 -12.71
C PRO A 95 0.12 4.38 -13.10
N ALA A 96 -0.04 4.08 -14.39
CA ALA A 96 -1.20 3.37 -14.93
C ALA A 96 -1.49 2.04 -14.23
N HIS A 97 -0.47 1.24 -13.94
CA HIS A 97 -0.64 -0.05 -13.26
C HIS A 97 -1.14 0.13 -11.83
N PHE A 98 -0.63 1.12 -11.09
CA PHE A 98 -1.15 1.43 -9.76
C PHE A 98 -2.58 1.99 -9.83
N LYS A 99 -2.88 2.83 -10.83
CA LYS A 99 -4.25 3.32 -11.05
C LYS A 99 -5.22 2.17 -11.37
N ALA A 100 -4.79 1.18 -12.14
CA ALA A 100 -5.58 -0.02 -12.41
C ALA A 100 -5.94 -0.78 -11.11
N LEU A 101 -4.99 -0.94 -10.17
CA LEU A 101 -5.28 -1.53 -8.86
C LEU A 101 -6.31 -0.71 -8.08
N ILE A 102 -6.17 0.62 -8.09
CA ILE A 102 -7.12 1.54 -7.45
C ILE A 102 -8.51 1.35 -8.03
N ASP A 103 -8.66 1.28 -9.35
CA ASP A 103 -9.95 1.07 -10.00
C ASP A 103 -10.56 -0.32 -9.68
N ARG A 104 -9.73 -1.34 -9.49
CA ARG A 104 -10.16 -2.67 -9.04
C ARG A 104 -10.70 -2.67 -7.60
N SER A 105 -10.37 -1.67 -6.78
CA SER A 105 -10.92 -1.52 -5.42
C SER A 105 -12.38 -1.03 -5.39
N GLN A 106 -12.99 -0.74 -6.54
CA GLN A 106 -14.39 -0.30 -6.67
C GLN A 106 -15.39 -1.20 -5.91
N ARG A 107 -15.10 -2.49 -5.77
CA ARG A 107 -15.93 -3.42 -5.02
C ARG A 107 -16.11 -3.04 -3.54
N PHE A 108 -15.10 -2.42 -2.92
CA PHE A 108 -15.19 -1.99 -1.51
C PHE A 108 -16.11 -0.78 -1.36
N TRP A 109 -16.05 0.15 -2.33
CA TRP A 109 -16.98 1.26 -2.38
C TRP A 109 -18.41 0.76 -2.62
N ALA A 110 -18.62 -0.17 -3.55
CA ALA A 110 -19.91 -0.79 -3.83
C ALA A 110 -20.49 -1.48 -2.59
N GLY A 111 -19.66 -2.25 -1.86
CA GLY A 111 -20.05 -2.91 -0.62
C GLY A 111 -20.51 -1.94 0.48
N GLN A 112 -19.85 -0.78 0.60
CA GLN A 112 -20.28 0.26 1.56
C GLN A 112 -21.59 0.92 1.16
N THR A 113 -21.74 1.28 -0.11
CA THR A 113 -22.90 1.99 -0.62
C THR A 113 -24.17 1.15 -0.57
N HIS A 114 -24.04 -0.17 -0.75
CA HIS A 114 -25.19 -1.11 -0.78
C HIS A 114 -25.41 -1.88 0.53
N GLY A 115 -24.82 -1.42 1.64
CA GLY A 115 -25.18 -1.92 2.98
C GLY A 115 -24.39 -3.14 3.48
N ALA A 116 -23.39 -3.61 2.76
CA ALA A 116 -22.57 -4.76 3.22
C ALA A 116 -21.59 -4.41 4.36
N GLY A 117 -21.47 -3.14 4.73
CA GLY A 117 -20.51 -2.69 5.75
C GLY A 117 -19.05 -2.94 5.38
N HIS A 118 -18.12 -2.48 6.21
CA HIS A 118 -16.70 -2.82 6.06
C HIS A 118 -16.46 -4.26 6.48
N PRO A 119 -15.88 -5.12 5.63
CA PRO A 119 -15.48 -6.44 6.07
C PRO A 119 -14.35 -6.31 7.11
N GLY A 120 -14.71 -6.47 8.37
CA GLY A 120 -13.79 -6.92 9.40
C GLY A 120 -13.08 -5.90 10.28
N ARG A 121 -13.37 -4.58 10.23
CA ARG A 121 -12.87 -3.64 11.26
C ARG A 121 -13.98 -2.72 11.78
N PRO A 122 -14.08 -2.55 13.11
CA PRO A 122 -14.93 -1.51 13.67
C PRO A 122 -14.47 -0.13 13.17
N HIS A 123 -15.41 0.76 12.85
CA HIS A 123 -15.15 2.14 12.39
C HIS A 123 -14.26 2.98 13.32
N THR A 124 -13.92 2.45 14.49
CA THR A 124 -13.14 3.12 15.54
C THR A 124 -11.63 3.17 15.29
N GLN A 125 -11.08 2.40 14.34
CA GLN A 125 -9.65 2.38 14.06
C GLN A 125 -9.33 2.57 12.58
N ILE A 126 -9.16 3.83 12.17
CA ILE A 126 -8.71 4.16 10.81
C ILE A 126 -7.25 3.72 10.66
N LYS A 127 -7.00 2.90 9.63
CA LYS A 127 -5.66 2.41 9.30
C LYS A 127 -4.74 3.56 8.86
N PRO A 128 -3.54 3.69 9.44
CA PRO A 128 -2.56 4.62 8.94
C PRO A 128 -1.96 4.15 7.62
N VAL A 129 -1.94 5.05 6.64
CA VAL A 129 -1.21 4.90 5.39
C VAL A 129 -0.24 6.05 5.25
N LEU A 130 0.94 5.78 4.74
CA LEU A 130 1.97 6.74 4.42
C LEU A 130 2.11 6.84 2.91
N ALA A 131 2.42 8.01 2.40
CA ALA A 131 2.65 8.21 0.98
C ALA A 131 4.01 8.86 0.73
N ALA A 132 4.88 8.20 -0.04
CA ALA A 132 6.11 8.76 -0.58
C ALA A 132 5.94 8.95 -2.08
N LEU A 133 5.77 10.20 -2.52
CA LEU A 133 5.52 10.54 -3.91
C LEU A 133 6.75 11.25 -4.49
N CYS A 134 7.32 10.70 -5.57
CA CYS A 134 8.55 11.15 -6.19
C CYS A 134 8.28 11.74 -7.56
N ALA A 135 8.85 12.91 -7.84
CA ALA A 135 8.75 13.56 -9.14
C ALA A 135 10.11 14.11 -9.59
N GLY A 136 10.44 13.90 -10.87
CA GLY A 136 11.60 14.52 -11.49
C GLY A 136 11.46 16.04 -11.55
N ARG A 137 10.24 16.52 -11.81
CA ARG A 137 9.97 17.96 -11.88
C ARG A 137 10.20 18.64 -10.53
N SER A 138 10.95 19.75 -10.53
CA SER A 138 11.26 20.54 -9.32
C SER A 138 10.16 21.53 -8.95
N HIS A 139 9.33 21.95 -9.91
CA HIS A 139 8.34 23.02 -9.76
C HIS A 139 6.91 22.54 -10.03
N GLY A 140 5.92 23.37 -9.68
CA GLY A 140 4.50 23.16 -9.93
C GLY A 140 3.70 23.02 -8.62
N ASP A 141 2.78 23.98 -8.37
CA ASP A 141 2.03 24.04 -7.12
C ASP A 141 1.11 22.84 -6.93
N LYS A 142 0.60 22.28 -8.03
CA LYS A 142 -0.35 21.15 -8.01
C LYS A 142 0.29 19.81 -8.38
N LEU A 143 1.63 19.70 -8.35
CA LEU A 143 2.34 18.52 -8.86
C LEU A 143 1.87 17.19 -8.26
N PHE A 144 1.51 17.19 -6.99
CA PHE A 144 1.05 15.99 -6.27
C PHE A 144 -0.46 15.99 -5.98
N ALA A 145 -1.16 17.07 -6.29
CA ALA A 145 -2.56 17.25 -5.87
C ALA A 145 -3.48 16.16 -6.44
N GLY A 146 -3.35 15.81 -7.72
CA GLY A 146 -4.15 14.76 -8.36
C GLY A 146 -3.89 13.39 -7.76
N ALA A 147 -2.63 13.05 -7.51
CA ALA A 147 -2.25 11.79 -6.88
C ALA A 147 -2.79 11.68 -5.44
N LEU A 148 -2.63 12.74 -4.63
CA LEU A 148 -3.13 12.77 -3.25
C LEU A 148 -4.65 12.68 -3.19
N LEU A 149 -5.37 13.36 -4.10
CA LEU A 149 -6.82 13.27 -4.20
C LEU A 149 -7.28 11.86 -4.56
N THR A 150 -6.63 11.23 -5.55
CA THR A 150 -6.89 9.84 -5.94
C THR A 150 -6.67 8.89 -4.76
N LEU A 151 -5.55 9.02 -4.04
CA LEU A 151 -5.24 8.20 -2.87
C LEU A 151 -6.24 8.40 -1.73
N LYS A 152 -6.71 9.64 -1.49
CA LYS A 152 -7.74 9.91 -0.49
C LYS A 152 -9.00 9.07 -0.74
N TYR A 153 -9.51 9.08 -1.98
CA TYR A 153 -10.72 8.35 -2.33
C TYR A 153 -10.51 6.83 -2.47
N PHE A 154 -9.32 6.40 -2.84
CA PHE A 154 -8.93 4.98 -2.82
C PHE A 154 -8.96 4.39 -1.41
N LEU A 155 -8.42 5.13 -0.45
CA LEU A 155 -8.23 4.65 0.92
C LEU A 155 -9.51 4.71 1.78
N ALA A 156 -10.40 5.65 1.49
CA ALA A 156 -11.64 5.83 2.26
C ALA A 156 -12.47 4.53 2.38
N PRO A 157 -12.81 3.82 1.29
CA PRO A 157 -13.55 2.57 1.38
C PRO A 157 -12.75 1.40 1.99
N LEU A 158 -11.44 1.55 2.17
CA LEU A 158 -10.60 0.59 2.87
C LEU A 158 -10.47 0.88 4.38
N ASN A 159 -11.24 1.82 4.91
CA ASN A 159 -11.12 2.35 6.28
C ASN A 159 -9.68 2.78 6.61
N ALA A 160 -9.06 3.51 5.69
CA ALA A 160 -7.68 3.95 5.76
C ALA A 160 -7.56 5.44 5.38
N CYS A 161 -6.52 6.11 5.86
CA CYS A 161 -6.22 7.47 5.44
C CYS A 161 -4.72 7.73 5.43
N ILE A 162 -4.29 8.70 4.61
CA ILE A 162 -2.91 9.18 4.63
C ILE A 162 -2.69 9.94 5.95
N ARG A 163 -1.78 9.44 6.78
CA ARG A 163 -1.37 10.10 8.04
C ARG A 163 -0.22 11.05 7.85
N GLU A 164 0.74 10.65 7.03
CA GLU A 164 1.90 11.47 6.69
C GLU A 164 2.27 11.23 5.24
N ASN A 165 2.89 12.23 4.61
CA ASN A 165 3.45 12.08 3.28
C ASN A 165 4.83 12.71 3.17
N ARG A 166 5.60 12.24 2.19
CA ARG A 166 6.85 12.83 1.72
C ARG A 166 6.72 13.10 0.22
N LEU A 167 6.72 14.38 -0.15
CA LEU A 167 6.54 14.86 -1.51
C LEU A 167 7.90 15.30 -2.05
N LEU A 168 8.56 14.41 -2.76
CA LEU A 168 9.96 14.56 -3.19
C LEU A 168 10.00 15.08 -4.62
N ARG A 169 10.70 16.19 -4.82
CA ARG A 169 10.80 16.93 -6.10
C ARG A 169 12.23 16.95 -6.63
N GLY A 170 12.36 17.09 -7.95
CA GLY A 170 13.67 17.21 -8.63
C GLY A 170 14.51 15.93 -8.44
N LEU A 171 13.89 14.76 -8.59
CA LEU A 171 14.51 13.46 -8.50
C LEU A 171 14.20 12.67 -9.78
N GLU A 172 15.01 12.89 -10.81
CA GLU A 172 14.92 12.15 -12.09
C GLU A 172 15.56 10.77 -11.96
N THR A 173 16.68 10.71 -11.25
CA THR A 173 17.49 9.50 -11.07
C THR A 173 17.66 9.16 -9.60
N THR A 174 18.05 7.93 -9.34
CA THR A 174 18.44 7.48 -7.99
C THR A 174 19.61 8.27 -7.45
N GLN A 175 20.54 8.68 -8.33
CA GLN A 175 21.71 9.49 -7.97
C GLN A 175 21.30 10.85 -7.38
N ASP A 176 20.27 11.50 -7.95
CA ASP A 176 19.75 12.79 -7.41
C ASP A 176 19.27 12.68 -5.96
N LEU A 177 18.75 11.49 -5.58
CA LEU A 177 18.36 11.22 -4.20
C LEU A 177 19.58 10.95 -3.31
N LEU A 178 20.53 10.14 -3.78
CA LEU A 178 21.72 9.73 -3.01
C LEU A 178 22.65 10.93 -2.74
N GLU A 179 22.65 11.91 -3.61
CA GLU A 179 23.37 13.19 -3.43
C GLU A 179 22.71 14.11 -2.39
N ARG A 180 21.59 13.69 -1.79
CA ARG A 180 20.89 14.43 -0.73
C ARG A 180 20.90 13.65 0.58
N PRO A 181 22.03 13.52 1.27
CA PRO A 181 22.18 12.67 2.47
C PRO A 181 21.20 13.06 3.58
N ALA A 182 20.86 14.34 3.71
CA ALA A 182 19.85 14.79 4.68
C ALA A 182 18.46 14.23 4.36
N VAL A 183 18.07 14.13 3.08
CA VAL A 183 16.80 13.53 2.66
C VAL A 183 16.82 12.03 2.91
N CYS A 184 17.92 11.35 2.56
CA CYS A 184 18.09 9.91 2.83
C CYS A 184 17.99 9.61 4.33
N GLY A 185 18.68 10.39 5.16
CA GLY A 185 18.59 10.27 6.63
C GLY A 185 17.18 10.51 7.16
N ALA A 186 16.47 11.53 6.66
CA ALA A 186 15.10 11.81 7.05
C ALA A 186 14.11 10.69 6.67
N LEU A 187 14.31 10.03 5.52
CA LEU A 187 13.49 8.89 5.10
C LEU A 187 13.73 7.66 6.00
N ARG A 188 14.98 7.38 6.37
CA ARG A 188 15.30 6.30 7.31
C ARG A 188 14.75 6.59 8.71
N SER A 189 14.91 7.82 9.22
CA SER A 189 14.33 8.24 10.49
C SER A 189 12.81 8.12 10.48
N TRP A 190 12.16 8.50 9.37
CA TRP A 190 10.72 8.35 9.21
C TRP A 190 10.26 6.88 9.33
N GLY A 191 10.99 5.96 8.71
CA GLY A 191 10.77 4.52 8.87
C GLY A 191 10.93 4.05 10.30
N HIS A 192 12.01 4.46 10.97
CA HIS A 192 12.29 4.12 12.37
C HIS A 192 11.18 4.62 13.32
N ASP A 193 10.73 5.87 13.16
CA ASP A 193 9.69 6.45 14.00
C ASP A 193 8.37 5.70 13.89
N TRP A 194 7.97 5.35 12.65
CA TRP A 194 6.77 4.54 12.44
C TRP A 194 6.92 3.10 12.90
N GLY A 195 8.10 2.53 12.76
CA GLY A 195 8.44 1.21 13.31
C GLY A 195 8.28 1.17 14.83
N SER A 196 8.83 2.16 15.52
CA SER A 196 8.74 2.31 16.98
C SER A 196 7.30 2.50 17.46
N ARG A 197 6.53 3.38 16.79
CA ARG A 197 5.10 3.57 17.09
C ARG A 197 4.30 2.27 16.89
N LEU A 198 4.63 1.47 15.89
CA LEU A 198 3.96 0.21 15.63
C LEU A 198 4.30 -0.82 16.70
N ALA A 199 5.58 -0.93 17.10
CA ALA A 199 6.02 -1.82 18.18
C ALA A 199 5.29 -1.50 19.50
N ALA A 200 5.21 -0.22 19.87
CA ALA A 200 4.50 0.21 21.06
C ALA A 200 3.01 -0.16 21.04
N ARG A 201 2.34 -0.03 19.89
CA ARG A 201 0.93 -0.45 19.74
C ARG A 201 0.74 -1.96 19.87
N GLN A 202 1.68 -2.74 19.32
CA GLN A 202 1.64 -4.21 19.42
C GLN A 202 1.82 -4.67 20.88
N GLN A 203 2.72 -4.05 21.61
CA GLN A 203 2.94 -4.33 23.04
C GLN A 203 1.71 -3.96 23.88
N ALA A 204 1.11 -2.79 23.66
CA ALA A 204 -0.11 -2.38 24.35
C ALA A 204 -1.29 -3.32 24.05
N GLY A 205 -1.43 -3.78 22.80
CA GLY A 205 -2.45 -4.73 22.42
C GLY A 205 -2.27 -6.11 23.06
N ALA A 206 -1.02 -6.59 23.17
CA ALA A 206 -0.70 -7.86 23.81
C ALA A 206 -0.95 -7.79 25.32
N ALA A 207 -0.66 -6.69 25.99
CA ALA A 207 -0.94 -6.48 27.40
C ALA A 207 -2.46 -6.46 27.70
N ALA A 208 -3.24 -5.81 26.83
CA ALA A 208 -4.70 -5.76 26.97
C ALA A 208 -5.36 -7.15 26.78
N ASP A 209 -4.81 -7.99 25.90
CA ASP A 209 -5.33 -9.33 25.64
C ASP A 209 -5.04 -10.31 26.82
N GLN A 210 -3.95 -10.09 27.54
CA GLN A 210 -3.60 -10.87 28.75
C GLN A 210 -4.46 -10.51 29.98
N THR A 211 -5.06 -9.33 30.00
CA THR A 211 -5.93 -8.88 31.09
C THR A 211 -7.42 -9.11 30.83
N ALA A 212 -7.81 -9.55 29.63
CA ALA A 212 -9.19 -9.86 29.30
C ALA A 212 -9.60 -11.22 29.88
N PRO A 213 -10.80 -11.37 30.55
CA PRO A 213 -11.28 -12.65 30.99
C PRO A 213 -11.50 -13.59 29.79
N ASN A 214 -11.12 -14.85 29.96
CA ASN A 214 -11.13 -15.90 28.93
C ASN A 214 -12.57 -16.22 28.47
N THR A 215 -13.10 -15.45 27.55
CA THR A 215 -14.32 -15.77 26.80
C THR A 215 -13.88 -16.29 25.43
N SER A 216 -14.19 -17.54 25.14
CA SER A 216 -13.88 -18.26 23.91
C SER A 216 -14.19 -17.44 22.65
N ARG A 217 -13.14 -16.96 21.97
CA ARG A 217 -13.22 -16.30 20.66
C ARG A 217 -13.43 -17.35 19.56
N PRO A 218 -14.36 -17.14 18.62
CA PRO A 218 -14.37 -17.91 17.39
C PRO A 218 -13.13 -17.56 16.56
N ASP A 219 -12.48 -18.62 16.09
CA ASP A 219 -11.24 -18.57 15.31
C ASP A 219 -11.51 -17.95 13.91
N ALA A 220 -11.19 -16.67 13.74
CA ALA A 220 -11.30 -15.96 12.47
C ALA A 220 -9.89 -15.59 11.96
N THR A 221 -9.08 -16.60 11.67
CA THR A 221 -7.83 -16.44 10.94
C THR A 221 -8.09 -16.25 9.44
N HIS A 222 -8.48 -15.05 9.03
CA HIS A 222 -8.41 -14.65 7.63
C HIS A 222 -6.93 -14.34 7.32
N GLN A 223 -6.17 -15.35 6.93
CA GLN A 223 -4.85 -15.17 6.33
C GLN A 223 -5.05 -14.57 4.92
N ALA A 224 -4.33 -13.48 4.63
CA ALA A 224 -4.30 -12.94 3.27
C ALA A 224 -3.76 -14.02 2.30
N PRO A 225 -4.32 -14.15 1.09
CA PRO A 225 -3.90 -15.15 0.13
C PRO A 225 -2.41 -15.03 -0.17
N LEU A 226 -1.76 -16.19 -0.38
CA LEU A 226 -0.34 -16.22 -0.73
C LEU A 226 -0.17 -15.64 -2.14
N LEU A 227 0.64 -14.59 -2.25
CA LEU A 227 1.15 -14.14 -3.54
C LEU A 227 2.39 -15.00 -3.85
N PRO A 228 2.59 -15.40 -5.13
CA PRO A 228 3.80 -16.10 -5.54
C PRO A 228 5.04 -15.24 -5.25
N ASP A 229 6.15 -15.88 -4.89
CA ASP A 229 7.41 -15.17 -4.71
C ASP A 229 7.88 -14.57 -6.04
N ALA A 230 8.22 -13.30 -6.03
CA ALA A 230 8.65 -12.53 -7.19
C ALA A 230 9.99 -13.00 -7.80
N THR A 231 10.64 -14.01 -7.21
CA THR A 231 11.99 -14.49 -7.58
C THR A 231 12.04 -15.61 -8.61
N THR A 232 10.91 -16.18 -9.04
CA THR A 232 10.90 -17.18 -10.11
C THR A 232 10.74 -16.50 -11.45
N GLY A 233 11.88 -16.31 -12.14
CA GLY A 233 12.00 -15.63 -13.41
C GLY A 233 11.08 -16.14 -14.52
N GLN A 234 10.05 -15.36 -14.80
CA GLN A 234 9.43 -15.38 -16.11
C GLN A 234 9.95 -14.20 -16.92
N THR A 235 10.82 -14.49 -17.87
CA THR A 235 11.22 -13.55 -18.94
C THR A 235 9.94 -13.11 -19.66
N ARG A 236 9.57 -11.84 -19.52
CA ARG A 236 8.47 -11.23 -20.31
C ARG A 236 8.84 -11.31 -21.79
N PRO A 237 7.93 -11.75 -22.68
CA PRO A 237 8.12 -11.57 -24.13
C PRO A 237 8.14 -10.07 -24.44
N PRO A 238 8.96 -9.63 -25.41
CA PRO A 238 8.98 -8.23 -25.82
C PRO A 238 7.64 -7.82 -26.41
N PHE A 239 7.15 -6.66 -26.00
CA PHE A 239 6.01 -6.02 -26.65
C PHE A 239 6.33 -5.79 -28.14
N ARG A 240 5.47 -6.30 -29.04
CA ARG A 240 5.40 -5.86 -30.44
C ARG A 240 4.38 -4.73 -30.56
#